data_77856aca7343309567ab08a9cf73b818
#
_entry.id   77856aca7343309567ab08a9cf73b818
#
_cell.length_a   1.000
_cell.length_b   1.000
_cell.length_c   1.000
_cell.angle_alpha   90.00
_cell.angle_beta   90.00
_cell.angle_gamma   90.00
#
_symmetry.space_group_name_H-M   'P 1'
#
loop_
_entity.id
_entity.type
_entity.pdbx_description
1 polymer ?
#
loop_
_entity_poly.entity_id
_entity_poly.type
_entity_poly.pdbx_seq_one_letter_code
_entity_poly.pdbx_strand_id
1 'polypeptide(L)'
;MIRAGIIGTGNIGTDLLLKILKTDFMTPVIFAGRRMESDGIRVAKEKGVPVTDKGIQYFIDNPNCCDVVYDCTSAADAFEHAYIFAEQGIKVVDLTPAKVGPLCVPSINPKAILTSDNVNMITCGGQASMPMLNLISNYCDELEYIEVVSQIASKSAGMATRINVDSYIHTTEMAIKMFTKCNNCKVILNLNPAEPCVDMQTTMFLKFKDIDFEPLVENIYKKIKELKTYIPYYELVLPPTITDDVLVLSIKVKGSGDYLPEYAGNLDIINCAAIEVTKQLLNNE
;
A
#
# COMPACT_ATOMS: atom_id res chain seq x y z
N MET A 1 -21.78 4.71 -7.92
CA MET A 1 -20.79 5.27 -6.96
C MET A 1 -20.56 4.21 -5.90
N ILE A 2 -19.32 3.79 -5.69
CA ILE A 2 -18.94 2.72 -4.75
C ILE A 2 -19.08 3.26 -3.31
N ARG A 3 -19.79 2.51 -2.46
CA ARG A 3 -19.93 2.80 -1.03
C ARG A 3 -18.76 2.20 -0.28
N ALA A 4 -17.90 3.03 0.30
CA ALA A 4 -16.68 2.62 0.99
C ALA A 4 -16.84 2.66 2.51
N GLY A 5 -16.61 1.54 3.18
CA GLY A 5 -16.39 1.47 4.62
C GLY A 5 -14.90 1.52 4.93
N ILE A 6 -14.51 2.15 6.03
CA ILE A 6 -13.12 2.12 6.51
C ILE A 6 -13.13 1.63 7.95
N ILE A 7 -12.36 0.60 8.24
CA ILE A 7 -12.13 0.12 9.59
C ILE A 7 -10.66 0.36 10.00
N GLY A 8 -10.46 1.05 11.13
CA GLY A 8 -9.14 1.50 11.59
C GLY A 8 -8.96 3.01 11.43
N THR A 9 -8.94 3.73 12.55
CA THR A 9 -8.94 5.21 12.63
C THR A 9 -7.54 5.79 12.92
N GLY A 10 -6.49 5.04 12.55
CA GLY A 10 -5.10 5.48 12.64
C GLY A 10 -4.68 6.36 11.46
N ASN A 11 -3.35 6.60 11.32
CA ASN A 11 -2.81 7.47 10.28
C ASN A 11 -3.22 7.04 8.86
N ILE A 12 -3.12 5.74 8.54
CA ILE A 12 -3.46 5.20 7.21
C ILE A 12 -4.95 5.40 6.93
N GLY A 13 -5.83 4.96 7.83
CA GLY A 13 -7.29 5.07 7.62
C GLY A 13 -7.76 6.52 7.54
N THR A 14 -7.18 7.42 8.33
CA THR A 14 -7.54 8.85 8.31
C THR A 14 -7.10 9.52 7.00
N ASP A 15 -5.87 9.25 6.54
CA ASP A 15 -5.39 9.75 5.26
C ASP A 15 -6.19 9.17 4.09
N LEU A 16 -6.51 7.87 4.12
CA LEU A 16 -7.35 7.22 3.13
C LEU A 16 -8.74 7.86 3.04
N LEU A 17 -9.36 8.13 4.19
CA LEU A 17 -10.66 8.83 4.24
C LEU A 17 -10.60 10.16 3.49
N LEU A 18 -9.56 10.97 3.76
CA LEU A 18 -9.41 12.28 3.13
C LEU A 18 -9.16 12.17 1.62
N LYS A 19 -8.49 11.12 1.17
CA LYS A 19 -8.29 10.83 -0.25
C LYS A 19 -9.58 10.35 -0.93
N ILE A 20 -10.34 9.46 -0.31
CA ILE A 20 -11.63 8.99 -0.84
C ILE A 20 -12.59 10.16 -1.03
N LEU A 21 -12.64 11.11 -0.10
CA LEU A 21 -13.48 12.32 -0.21
C LEU A 21 -13.13 13.22 -1.42
N LYS A 22 -11.97 13.03 -2.05
CA LYS A 22 -11.54 13.75 -3.25
C LYS A 22 -11.85 12.99 -4.55
N THR A 23 -12.31 11.74 -4.46
CA THR A 23 -12.67 10.94 -5.64
C THR A 23 -14.10 11.27 -6.09
N ASP A 24 -14.39 11.06 -7.36
CA ASP A 24 -15.71 11.22 -7.97
C ASP A 24 -16.49 9.91 -8.11
N PHE A 25 -15.87 8.77 -7.78
CA PHE A 25 -16.44 7.43 -7.99
C PHE A 25 -16.71 6.65 -6.70
N MET A 26 -16.24 7.15 -5.55
CA MET A 26 -16.46 6.53 -4.22
C MET A 26 -17.06 7.53 -3.24
N THR A 27 -17.80 7.02 -2.25
CA THR A 27 -18.26 7.79 -1.10
C THR A 27 -18.00 7.03 0.19
N PRO A 28 -17.38 7.65 1.23
CA PRO A 28 -17.20 7.01 2.52
C PRO A 28 -18.55 7.00 3.25
N VAL A 29 -19.05 5.81 3.56
CA VAL A 29 -20.35 5.60 4.23
C VAL A 29 -20.22 5.37 5.72
N ILE A 30 -19.06 4.89 6.18
CA ILE A 30 -18.74 4.67 7.58
C ILE A 30 -17.24 4.69 7.84
N PHE A 31 -16.82 5.34 8.92
CA PHE A 31 -15.46 5.33 9.43
C PHE A 31 -15.47 4.73 10.85
N ALA A 32 -15.02 3.48 10.97
CA ALA A 32 -15.16 2.66 12.14
C ALA A 32 -13.86 2.55 12.94
N GLY A 33 -13.92 2.83 14.24
CA GLY A 33 -12.81 2.69 15.17
C GLY A 33 -13.21 1.96 16.43
N ARG A 34 -12.32 1.98 17.42
CA ARG A 34 -12.56 1.39 18.75
C ARG A 34 -12.66 2.45 19.87
N ARG A 35 -12.41 3.72 19.54
CA ARG A 35 -12.43 4.85 20.49
C ARG A 35 -12.96 6.10 19.81
N MET A 36 -14.01 6.68 20.37
CA MET A 36 -14.66 7.85 19.82
C MET A 36 -13.79 9.12 19.90
N GLU A 37 -12.79 9.12 20.78
CA GLU A 37 -11.87 10.24 21.02
C GLU A 37 -10.64 10.24 20.11
N SER A 38 -10.50 9.24 19.19
CA SER A 38 -9.35 9.20 18.29
C SER A 38 -9.34 10.39 17.35
N ASP A 39 -8.14 10.89 17.02
CA ASP A 39 -7.96 12.02 16.09
C ASP A 39 -8.62 11.75 14.72
N GLY A 40 -8.52 10.53 14.22
CA GLY A 40 -9.17 10.14 12.97
C GLY A 40 -10.68 10.28 13.02
N ILE A 41 -11.32 9.88 14.11
CA ILE A 41 -12.79 10.06 14.32
C ILE A 41 -13.14 11.56 14.36
N ARG A 42 -12.32 12.37 15.02
CA ARG A 42 -12.55 13.83 15.05
C ARG A 42 -12.50 14.40 13.62
N VAL A 43 -11.47 14.04 12.84
CA VAL A 43 -11.35 14.47 11.43
C VAL A 43 -12.56 14.03 10.59
N ALA A 44 -13.00 12.77 10.73
CA ALA A 44 -14.15 12.24 10.00
C ALA A 44 -15.44 13.02 10.32
N LYS A 45 -15.69 13.33 11.61
CA LYS A 45 -16.84 14.15 12.04
C LYS A 45 -16.79 15.55 11.43
N GLU A 46 -15.63 16.21 11.43
CA GLU A 46 -15.43 17.54 10.83
C GLU A 46 -15.72 17.54 9.32
N LYS A 47 -15.52 16.40 8.65
CA LYS A 47 -15.84 16.19 7.22
C LYS A 47 -17.28 15.71 6.99
N GLY A 48 -18.08 15.53 8.03
CA GLY A 48 -19.47 15.08 7.91
C GLY A 48 -19.62 13.59 7.57
N VAL A 49 -18.57 12.79 7.77
CA VAL A 49 -18.61 11.33 7.51
C VAL A 49 -19.19 10.62 8.74
N PRO A 50 -20.11 9.65 8.55
CA PRO A 50 -20.60 8.82 9.64
C PRO A 50 -19.48 8.08 10.36
N VAL A 51 -19.51 8.05 11.70
CA VAL A 51 -18.48 7.43 12.53
C VAL A 51 -19.08 6.48 13.54
N THR A 52 -18.29 5.48 13.95
CA THR A 52 -18.64 4.56 15.05
C THR A 52 -17.39 4.13 15.84
N ASP A 53 -17.57 3.81 17.11
CA ASP A 53 -16.55 3.20 17.98
C ASP A 53 -16.75 1.69 18.18
N LYS A 54 -17.75 1.11 17.49
CA LYS A 54 -18.05 -0.33 17.58
C LYS A 54 -17.11 -1.21 16.77
N GLY A 55 -16.17 -0.63 16.00
CA GLY A 55 -15.24 -1.39 15.17
C GLY A 55 -15.95 -2.36 14.24
N ILE A 56 -15.51 -3.63 14.22
CA ILE A 56 -16.09 -4.69 13.38
C ILE A 56 -17.55 -4.99 13.72
N GLN A 57 -17.97 -4.81 14.97
CA GLN A 57 -19.35 -5.06 15.39
C GLN A 57 -20.35 -4.22 14.61
N TYR A 58 -19.97 -3.00 14.19
CA TYR A 58 -20.85 -2.18 13.35
C TYR A 58 -21.19 -2.89 12.03
N PHE A 59 -20.24 -3.51 11.38
CA PHE A 59 -20.44 -4.22 10.11
C PHE A 59 -21.24 -5.50 10.30
N ILE A 60 -21.08 -6.20 11.45
CA ILE A 60 -21.89 -7.35 11.80
C ILE A 60 -23.36 -6.95 11.97
N ASP A 61 -23.61 -5.84 12.68
CA ASP A 61 -24.95 -5.32 12.96
C ASP A 61 -25.61 -4.71 11.70
N ASN A 62 -24.83 -4.32 10.70
CA ASN A 62 -25.30 -3.62 9.50
C ASN A 62 -24.77 -4.28 8.20
N PRO A 63 -25.23 -5.51 7.88
CA PRO A 63 -24.83 -6.17 6.64
C PRO A 63 -25.25 -5.32 5.42
N ASN A 64 -24.46 -5.35 4.36
CA ASN A 64 -24.68 -4.56 3.13
C ASN A 64 -24.59 -3.02 3.31
N CYS A 65 -23.99 -2.53 4.39
CA CYS A 65 -23.83 -1.09 4.59
C CYS A 65 -22.86 -0.45 3.57
N CYS A 66 -21.95 -1.23 2.97
CA CYS A 66 -20.97 -0.78 1.99
C CYS A 66 -20.69 -1.87 0.93
N ASP A 67 -20.06 -1.49 -0.17
CA ASP A 67 -19.69 -2.37 -1.27
C ASP A 67 -18.25 -2.88 -1.12
N VAL A 68 -17.40 -2.04 -0.52
CA VAL A 68 -15.99 -2.34 -0.21
C VAL A 68 -15.63 -1.83 1.17
N VAL A 69 -14.81 -2.59 1.89
CA VAL A 69 -14.19 -2.17 3.16
C VAL A 69 -12.68 -2.07 2.98
N TYR A 70 -12.11 -0.98 3.47
CA TYR A 70 -10.67 -0.82 3.62
C TYR A 70 -10.29 -1.17 5.05
N ASP A 71 -9.49 -2.22 5.22
CA ASP A 71 -8.99 -2.62 6.54
C ASP A 71 -7.64 -1.94 6.82
N CYS A 72 -7.66 -0.98 7.74
CA CYS A 72 -6.51 -0.20 8.19
C CYS A 72 -6.15 -0.49 9.67
N THR A 73 -6.48 -1.69 10.16
CA THR A 73 -6.30 -2.10 11.56
C THR A 73 -4.92 -2.73 11.79
N SER A 74 -4.86 -3.90 12.42
CA SER A 74 -3.64 -4.69 12.60
C SER A 74 -3.74 -6.00 11.83
N ALA A 75 -2.60 -6.65 11.60
CA ALA A 75 -2.58 -7.95 10.92
C ALA A 75 -3.45 -9.01 11.63
N ALA A 76 -3.49 -8.99 12.96
CA ALA A 76 -4.30 -9.91 13.74
C ALA A 76 -5.81 -9.62 13.59
N ASP A 77 -6.21 -8.35 13.71
CA ASP A 77 -7.61 -7.93 13.54
C ASP A 77 -8.10 -8.24 12.11
N ALA A 78 -7.30 -7.89 11.08
CA ALA A 78 -7.67 -8.10 9.67
C ALA A 78 -7.88 -9.58 9.32
N PHE A 79 -7.15 -10.49 9.96
CA PHE A 79 -7.35 -11.92 9.79
C PHE A 79 -8.75 -12.37 10.25
N GLU A 80 -9.22 -11.86 11.38
CA GLU A 80 -10.57 -12.13 11.90
C GLU A 80 -11.64 -11.43 11.06
N HIS A 81 -11.41 -10.17 10.66
CA HIS A 81 -12.35 -9.37 9.86
C HIS A 81 -12.64 -10.00 8.50
N ALA A 82 -11.64 -10.62 7.88
CA ALA A 82 -11.78 -11.22 6.55
C ALA A 82 -12.89 -12.28 6.49
N TYR A 83 -13.05 -13.09 7.52
CA TYR A 83 -14.14 -14.07 7.59
C TYR A 83 -15.51 -13.41 7.64
N ILE A 84 -15.63 -12.38 8.46
CA ILE A 84 -16.89 -11.65 8.68
C ILE A 84 -17.32 -10.96 7.37
N PHE A 85 -16.41 -10.31 6.67
CA PHE A 85 -16.72 -9.63 5.43
C PHE A 85 -17.01 -10.60 4.28
N ALA A 86 -16.31 -11.76 4.22
CA ALA A 86 -16.59 -12.80 3.24
C ALA A 86 -17.99 -13.38 3.40
N GLU A 87 -18.46 -13.65 4.63
CA GLU A 87 -19.82 -14.11 4.90
C GLU A 87 -20.89 -13.09 4.48
N GLN A 88 -20.55 -11.80 4.48
CA GLN A 88 -21.45 -10.72 4.06
C GLN A 88 -21.34 -10.37 2.57
N GLY A 89 -20.42 -11.00 1.83
CA GLY A 89 -20.17 -10.70 0.41
C GLY A 89 -19.57 -9.30 0.18
N ILE A 90 -18.96 -8.69 1.20
CA ILE A 90 -18.31 -7.38 1.12
C ILE A 90 -16.86 -7.56 0.64
N LYS A 91 -16.46 -6.83 -0.39
CA LYS A 91 -15.07 -6.82 -0.85
C LYS A 91 -14.18 -6.12 0.16
N VAL A 92 -12.98 -6.69 0.40
CA VAL A 92 -11.99 -6.11 1.32
C VAL A 92 -10.73 -5.70 0.57
N VAL A 93 -10.29 -4.48 0.80
CA VAL A 93 -8.95 -4.01 0.46
C VAL A 93 -8.16 -3.91 1.77
N ASP A 94 -7.27 -4.85 1.98
CA ASP A 94 -6.50 -5.00 3.21
C ASP A 94 -5.18 -4.23 3.11
N LEU A 95 -5.05 -3.16 3.90
CA LEU A 95 -3.84 -2.33 4.01
C LEU A 95 -2.92 -2.79 5.15
N THR A 96 -3.25 -3.91 5.79
CA THR A 96 -2.42 -4.52 6.84
C THR A 96 -1.47 -5.57 6.25
N PRO A 97 -0.40 -5.95 6.95
CA PRO A 97 0.46 -7.04 6.49
C PRO A 97 -0.09 -8.45 6.84
N ALA A 98 -1.42 -8.64 6.89
CA ALA A 98 -2.06 -9.90 7.29
C ALA A 98 -1.96 -11.01 6.24
N LYS A 99 -1.89 -10.68 4.96
CA LYS A 99 -1.80 -11.63 3.83
C LYS A 99 -2.98 -12.62 3.75
N VAL A 100 -4.19 -12.17 4.03
CA VAL A 100 -5.37 -13.04 3.95
C VAL A 100 -5.75 -13.30 2.49
N GLY A 101 -5.79 -12.25 1.68
CA GLY A 101 -6.06 -12.34 0.25
C GLY A 101 -4.79 -12.35 -0.62
N PRO A 102 -4.93 -12.48 -1.95
CA PRO A 102 -3.81 -12.36 -2.88
C PRO A 102 -3.13 -10.99 -2.73
N LEU A 103 -1.80 -10.99 -2.81
CA LEU A 103 -1.01 -9.77 -2.84
C LEU A 103 -1.31 -9.00 -4.12
N CYS A 104 -1.60 -7.71 -3.99
CA CYS A 104 -2.04 -6.87 -5.10
C CYS A 104 -1.18 -5.61 -5.26
N VAL A 105 -0.77 -5.36 -6.50
CA VAL A 105 -0.11 -4.13 -6.95
C VAL A 105 -0.86 -3.61 -8.18
N PRO A 106 -1.40 -2.39 -8.17
CA PRO A 106 -2.26 -1.89 -9.27
C PRO A 106 -1.61 -1.98 -10.65
N SER A 107 -0.31 -1.71 -10.76
CA SER A 107 0.41 -1.76 -12.04
C SER A 107 0.87 -3.16 -12.48
N ILE A 108 0.57 -4.21 -11.69
CA ILE A 108 0.95 -5.60 -12.00
C ILE A 108 -0.29 -6.49 -12.14
N ASN A 109 -1.13 -6.54 -11.11
CA ASN A 109 -2.29 -7.44 -11.07
C ASN A 109 -3.57 -6.75 -10.54
N PRO A 110 -4.01 -5.63 -11.14
CA PRO A 110 -5.12 -4.83 -10.61
C PRO A 110 -6.44 -5.61 -10.53
N LYS A 111 -6.62 -6.62 -11.39
CA LYS A 111 -7.85 -7.43 -11.45
C LYS A 111 -7.99 -8.44 -10.32
N ALA A 112 -7.02 -8.56 -9.41
CA ALA A 112 -7.12 -9.48 -8.27
C ALA A 112 -8.38 -9.22 -7.42
N ILE A 113 -8.81 -7.96 -7.28
CA ILE A 113 -10.03 -7.58 -6.55
C ILE A 113 -11.32 -8.13 -7.18
N LEU A 114 -11.33 -8.43 -8.48
CA LEU A 114 -12.49 -8.97 -9.18
C LEU A 114 -12.71 -10.45 -8.87
N THR A 115 -11.61 -11.16 -8.63
CA THR A 115 -11.60 -12.63 -8.48
C THR A 115 -11.46 -13.09 -7.03
N SER A 116 -11.29 -12.17 -6.09
CA SER A 116 -11.14 -12.46 -4.66
C SER A 116 -12.02 -11.56 -3.81
N ASP A 117 -12.48 -12.04 -2.67
CA ASP A 117 -13.24 -11.23 -1.72
C ASP A 117 -12.35 -10.33 -0.87
N ASN A 118 -11.07 -10.67 -0.77
CA ASN A 118 -10.05 -9.87 -0.08
C ASN A 118 -8.83 -9.74 -0.97
N VAL A 119 -8.26 -8.54 -1.08
CA VAL A 119 -6.94 -8.28 -1.70
C VAL A 119 -6.03 -7.57 -0.71
N ASN A 120 -4.81 -8.05 -0.60
CA ASN A 120 -3.83 -7.47 0.32
C ASN A 120 -2.89 -6.51 -0.40
N MET A 121 -2.77 -5.29 0.11
CA MET A 121 -1.95 -4.23 -0.47
C MET A 121 -0.47 -4.33 -0.09
N ILE A 122 -0.03 -5.45 0.44
CA ILE A 122 1.37 -5.72 0.82
C ILE A 122 1.81 -4.79 1.96
N THR A 123 2.60 -3.79 1.62
CA THR A 123 3.14 -2.74 2.51
C THR A 123 3.44 -1.50 1.68
N CYS A 124 3.68 -0.37 2.33
CA CYS A 124 4.10 0.85 1.62
C CYS A 124 5.42 0.64 0.84
N GLY A 125 6.41 -0.06 1.44
CA GLY A 125 7.66 -0.43 0.76
C GLY A 125 7.44 -1.43 -0.37
N GLY A 126 6.49 -2.35 -0.21
CA GLY A 126 6.08 -3.27 -1.26
C GLY A 126 5.46 -2.52 -2.45
N GLN A 127 4.50 -1.63 -2.21
CA GLN A 127 3.91 -0.81 -3.28
C GLN A 127 4.96 0.08 -3.95
N ALA A 128 5.99 0.53 -3.21
CA ALA A 128 7.06 1.34 -3.74
C ALA A 128 8.03 0.57 -4.65
N SER A 129 8.37 -0.66 -4.26
CA SER A 129 9.42 -1.44 -4.94
C SER A 129 8.90 -2.40 -5.99
N MET A 130 7.73 -3.05 -5.78
CA MET A 130 7.25 -4.12 -6.67
C MET A 130 7.08 -3.69 -8.14
N PRO A 131 6.57 -2.50 -8.47
CA PRO A 131 6.47 -2.08 -9.88
C PRO A 131 7.81 -2.09 -10.60
N MET A 132 8.90 -1.68 -9.92
CA MET A 132 10.25 -1.67 -10.49
C MET A 132 10.84 -3.07 -10.51
N LEU A 133 10.74 -3.84 -9.42
CA LEU A 133 11.30 -5.18 -9.33
C LEU A 133 10.65 -6.14 -10.34
N ASN A 134 9.32 -6.10 -10.49
CA ASN A 134 8.63 -6.90 -11.51
C ASN A 134 9.04 -6.49 -12.92
N LEU A 135 9.20 -5.19 -13.19
CA LEU A 135 9.70 -4.75 -14.48
C LEU A 135 11.12 -5.29 -14.74
N ILE A 136 12.05 -5.08 -13.80
CA ILE A 136 13.46 -5.51 -13.94
C ILE A 136 13.54 -7.02 -14.16
N SER A 137 12.71 -7.82 -13.49
CA SER A 137 12.71 -9.27 -13.64
C SER A 137 12.41 -9.77 -15.05
N ASN A 138 11.84 -8.93 -15.92
CA ASN A 138 11.59 -9.26 -17.31
C ASN A 138 12.77 -8.90 -18.25
N TYR A 139 13.83 -8.28 -17.71
CA TYR A 139 15.02 -7.86 -18.45
C TYR A 139 16.29 -8.57 -17.97
N CYS A 140 16.16 -9.51 -17.04
CA CYS A 140 17.25 -10.34 -16.53
C CYS A 140 16.96 -11.80 -16.84
N ASP A 141 17.99 -12.58 -17.19
CA ASP A 141 17.86 -14.03 -17.34
C ASP A 141 17.56 -14.70 -15.99
N GLU A 142 18.26 -14.26 -14.94
CA GLU A 142 18.06 -14.73 -13.58
C GLU A 142 18.36 -13.61 -12.58
N LEU A 143 17.45 -13.43 -11.58
CA LEU A 143 17.71 -12.62 -10.41
C LEU A 143 18.23 -13.52 -9.28
N GLU A 144 19.48 -13.35 -8.90
CA GLU A 144 20.16 -14.18 -7.88
C GLU A 144 19.84 -13.72 -6.46
N TYR A 145 19.72 -12.39 -6.25
CA TYR A 145 19.43 -11.79 -4.95
C TYR A 145 18.78 -10.42 -5.10
N ILE A 146 17.83 -10.12 -4.24
CA ILE A 146 17.19 -8.80 -4.16
C ILE A 146 17.21 -8.30 -2.71
N GLU A 147 17.69 -7.06 -2.51
CA GLU A 147 17.53 -6.37 -1.24
C GLU A 147 16.71 -5.09 -1.44
N VAL A 148 15.72 -4.89 -0.57
CA VAL A 148 14.86 -3.69 -0.54
C VAL A 148 15.04 -2.99 0.78
N VAL A 149 15.55 -1.77 0.76
CA VAL A 149 15.74 -0.92 1.93
C VAL A 149 14.76 0.24 1.85
N SER A 150 13.72 0.21 2.68
CA SER A 150 12.75 1.32 2.79
C SER A 150 13.05 2.17 4.02
N GLN A 151 13.08 3.49 3.83
CA GLN A 151 13.19 4.48 4.89
C GLN A 151 11.92 5.33 4.92
N ILE A 152 11.35 5.52 6.11
CA ILE A 152 10.22 6.43 6.35
C ILE A 152 10.51 7.30 7.58
N ALA A 153 9.92 8.48 7.64
CA ALA A 153 9.99 9.30 8.84
C ALA A 153 9.37 8.58 10.04
N SER A 154 10.05 8.56 11.17
CA SER A 154 9.52 7.93 12.39
C SER A 154 8.15 8.49 12.79
N LYS A 155 7.89 9.79 12.54
CA LYS A 155 6.61 10.44 12.82
C LYS A 155 5.45 9.94 11.95
N SER A 156 5.71 9.42 10.74
CA SER A 156 4.67 8.85 9.88
C SER A 156 4.33 7.40 10.24
N ALA A 157 5.23 6.70 10.95
CA ALA A 157 5.01 5.34 11.41
C ALA A 157 4.04 5.32 12.60
N GLY A 158 2.78 4.99 12.34
CA GLY A 158 1.76 4.81 13.39
C GLY A 158 2.02 3.58 14.27
N MET A 159 1.17 3.39 15.28
CA MET A 159 1.29 2.25 16.20
C MET A 159 1.22 0.92 15.45
N ALA A 160 0.30 0.77 14.51
CA ALA A 160 0.14 -0.45 13.72
C ALA A 160 1.43 -0.82 12.95
N THR A 161 2.12 0.14 12.34
CA THR A 161 3.40 -0.09 11.66
C THR A 161 4.46 -0.59 12.65
N ARG A 162 4.53 0.00 13.85
CA ARG A 162 5.56 -0.32 14.86
C ARG A 162 5.40 -1.71 15.45
N ILE A 163 4.18 -2.16 15.71
CA ILE A 163 3.93 -3.49 16.27
C ILE A 163 3.94 -4.61 15.22
N ASN A 164 3.84 -4.28 13.93
CA ASN A 164 3.80 -5.24 12.82
C ASN A 164 5.06 -5.22 11.95
N VAL A 165 6.24 -4.77 12.45
CA VAL A 165 7.48 -4.66 11.66
C VAL A 165 7.88 -6.02 11.06
N ASP A 166 7.83 -7.09 11.83
CA ASP A 166 8.17 -8.44 11.33
C ASP A 166 7.21 -8.90 10.24
N SER A 167 5.91 -8.66 10.41
CA SER A 167 4.90 -8.95 9.39
C SER A 167 5.11 -8.10 8.13
N TYR A 168 5.50 -6.83 8.29
CA TYR A 168 5.87 -5.95 7.18
C TYR A 168 7.01 -6.51 6.34
N ILE A 169 8.12 -6.91 7.01
CA ILE A 169 9.30 -7.49 6.36
C ILE A 169 8.90 -8.76 5.61
N HIS A 170 8.27 -9.69 6.31
CA HIS A 170 7.90 -11.00 5.74
C HIS A 170 6.91 -10.87 4.57
N THR A 171 5.90 -10.00 4.67
CA THR A 171 4.93 -9.80 3.57
C THR A 171 5.58 -9.18 2.33
N THR A 172 6.53 -8.26 2.54
CA THR A 172 7.27 -7.66 1.43
C THR A 172 8.20 -8.68 0.77
N GLU A 173 8.89 -9.53 1.54
CA GLU A 173 9.72 -10.62 1.00
C GLU A 173 8.88 -11.64 0.21
N MET A 174 7.69 -11.98 0.67
CA MET A 174 6.77 -12.84 -0.08
C MET A 174 6.37 -12.19 -1.42
N ALA A 175 6.09 -10.89 -1.42
CA ALA A 175 5.77 -10.17 -2.65
C ALA A 175 6.95 -10.18 -3.63
N ILE A 176 8.19 -9.97 -3.16
CA ILE A 176 9.39 -10.08 -4.00
C ILE A 176 9.43 -11.45 -4.67
N LYS A 177 9.35 -12.53 -3.90
CA LYS A 177 9.39 -13.91 -4.42
C LYS A 177 8.29 -14.16 -5.45
N MET A 178 7.07 -13.71 -5.16
CA MET A 178 5.90 -13.90 -6.02
C MET A 178 6.04 -13.15 -7.35
N PHE A 179 6.43 -11.88 -7.32
CA PHE A 179 6.41 -11.02 -8.51
C PHE A 179 7.70 -11.04 -9.32
N THR A 180 8.82 -11.53 -8.76
CA THR A 180 10.12 -11.58 -9.46
C THR A 180 10.64 -12.99 -9.69
N LYS A 181 10.06 -14.00 -9.02
CA LYS A 181 10.54 -15.38 -8.94
C LYS A 181 11.92 -15.53 -8.27
N CYS A 182 12.50 -14.44 -7.72
CA CYS A 182 13.74 -14.49 -6.96
C CYS A 182 13.45 -14.97 -5.52
N ASN A 183 14.00 -16.14 -5.15
CA ASN A 183 13.78 -16.72 -3.82
C ASN A 183 14.71 -16.14 -2.75
N ASN A 184 15.85 -15.58 -3.14
CA ASN A 184 16.83 -15.00 -2.25
C ASN A 184 16.60 -13.50 -2.13
N CYS A 185 15.96 -13.06 -1.06
CA CYS A 185 15.69 -11.65 -0.86
C CYS A 185 15.77 -11.25 0.60
N LYS A 186 15.98 -9.95 0.84
CA LYS A 186 15.97 -9.34 2.16
C LYS A 186 15.24 -8.00 2.09
N VAL A 187 14.46 -7.72 3.13
CA VAL A 187 13.77 -6.45 3.29
C VAL A 187 14.23 -5.77 4.59
N ILE A 188 14.50 -4.48 4.52
CA ILE A 188 14.90 -3.65 5.66
C ILE A 188 13.93 -2.45 5.72
N LEU A 189 13.39 -2.18 6.91
CA LEU A 189 12.60 -0.99 7.19
C LEU A 189 13.33 -0.11 8.20
N ASN A 190 13.67 1.10 7.78
CA ASN A 190 14.27 2.12 8.64
C ASN A 190 13.23 3.15 9.06
N LEU A 191 13.01 3.30 10.37
CA LEU A 191 12.21 4.38 10.95
C LEU A 191 13.16 5.53 11.33
N ASN A 192 13.24 6.54 10.47
CA ASN A 192 14.20 7.62 10.62
C ASN A 192 13.67 8.72 11.55
N PRO A 193 14.34 9.01 12.68
CA PRO A 193 13.92 10.03 13.64
C PRO A 193 14.43 11.44 13.31
N ALA A 194 15.11 11.67 12.20
CA ALA A 194 15.71 12.97 11.86
C ALA A 194 14.69 14.11 11.80
N GLU A 195 15.15 15.28 12.16
CA GLU A 195 14.46 16.55 12.03
C GLU A 195 15.31 17.51 11.16
N PRO A 196 14.76 18.11 10.10
CA PRO A 196 13.38 17.90 9.59
C PRO A 196 13.14 16.47 9.12
N CYS A 197 11.87 16.02 9.15
CA CYS A 197 11.50 14.69 8.73
C CYS A 197 11.91 14.39 7.28
N VAL A 198 12.41 13.16 7.06
CA VAL A 198 12.81 12.70 5.74
C VAL A 198 11.59 12.21 4.94
N ASP A 199 11.60 12.39 3.63
CA ASP A 199 10.64 11.78 2.72
C ASP A 199 10.81 10.25 2.71
N MET A 200 9.75 9.52 2.35
CA MET A 200 9.86 8.09 2.11
C MET A 200 10.81 7.82 0.93
N GLN A 201 11.79 6.95 1.16
CA GLN A 201 12.72 6.50 0.13
C GLN A 201 12.85 4.99 0.17
N THR A 202 12.89 4.36 -1.00
CA THR A 202 13.09 2.93 -1.14
C THR A 202 14.21 2.66 -2.15
N THR A 203 15.28 2.03 -1.68
CA THR A 203 16.43 1.63 -2.50
C THR A 203 16.39 0.13 -2.73
N MET A 204 16.61 -0.28 -3.97
CA MET A 204 16.63 -1.66 -4.41
C MET A 204 18.02 -2.00 -4.91
N PHE A 205 18.56 -3.13 -4.43
CA PHE A 205 19.84 -3.71 -4.84
C PHE A 205 19.56 -5.09 -5.42
N LEU A 206 20.04 -5.36 -6.62
CA LEU A 206 19.76 -6.60 -7.33
C LEU A 206 21.05 -7.21 -7.88
N LYS A 207 21.31 -8.50 -7.53
CA LYS A 207 22.29 -9.34 -8.24
C LYS A 207 21.57 -10.14 -9.32
N PHE A 208 22.19 -10.24 -10.49
CA PHE A 208 21.57 -10.82 -11.67
C PHE A 208 22.60 -11.53 -12.54
N LYS A 209 22.11 -12.47 -13.39
CA LYS A 209 22.83 -12.97 -14.55
C LYS A 209 22.25 -12.28 -15.77
N ASP A 210 23.11 -11.75 -16.59
CA ASP A 210 22.80 -11.02 -17.80
C ASP A 210 21.57 -10.08 -17.69
N ILE A 211 21.71 -8.90 -18.18
CA ILE A 211 20.66 -7.89 -18.14
C ILE A 211 20.65 -7.09 -19.44
N ASP A 212 19.48 -6.96 -20.04
CA ASP A 212 19.26 -6.05 -21.18
C ASP A 212 19.03 -4.63 -20.62
N PHE A 213 20.15 -3.96 -20.32
CA PHE A 213 20.16 -2.75 -19.51
C PHE A 213 19.59 -1.51 -20.22
N GLU A 214 19.94 -1.28 -21.49
CA GLU A 214 19.51 -0.06 -22.19
C GLU A 214 17.98 0.02 -22.36
N PRO A 215 17.28 -1.01 -22.87
CA PRO A 215 15.82 -0.98 -22.93
C PRO A 215 15.16 -1.05 -21.54
N LEU A 216 15.79 -1.66 -20.54
CA LEU A 216 15.30 -1.61 -19.16
C LEU A 216 15.22 -0.17 -18.66
N VAL A 217 16.29 0.63 -18.84
CA VAL A 217 16.32 2.03 -18.39
C VAL A 217 15.16 2.83 -19.00
N GLU A 218 14.96 2.70 -20.32
CA GLU A 218 13.85 3.37 -21.01
C GLU A 218 12.48 2.98 -20.42
N ASN A 219 12.29 1.68 -20.17
CA ASN A 219 11.01 1.17 -19.64
C ASN A 219 10.79 1.51 -18.15
N ILE A 220 11.86 1.70 -17.37
CA ILE A 220 11.74 2.26 -16.00
C ILE A 220 11.14 3.67 -16.05
N TYR A 221 11.61 4.55 -16.92
CA TYR A 221 11.02 5.89 -17.06
C TYR A 221 9.57 5.87 -17.53
N LYS A 222 9.22 4.95 -18.45
CA LYS A 222 7.82 4.75 -18.89
C LYS A 222 6.96 4.27 -17.70
N LYS A 223 7.45 3.30 -16.92
CA LYS A 223 6.76 2.78 -15.74
C LYS A 223 6.53 3.86 -14.67
N ILE A 224 7.52 4.71 -14.43
CA ILE A 224 7.36 5.85 -13.51
C ILE A 224 6.25 6.80 -13.98
N LYS A 225 6.18 7.08 -15.28
CA LYS A 225 5.12 7.93 -15.84
C LYS A 225 3.74 7.29 -15.68
N GLU A 226 3.63 5.97 -15.84
CA GLU A 226 2.42 5.20 -15.56
C GLU A 226 2.04 5.31 -14.07
N LEU A 227 2.98 5.05 -13.16
CA LEU A 227 2.73 5.10 -11.72
C LEU A 227 2.27 6.48 -11.24
N LYS A 228 2.80 7.56 -11.83
CA LYS A 228 2.39 8.93 -11.50
C LYS A 228 0.92 9.24 -11.80
N THR A 229 0.21 8.40 -12.55
CA THR A 229 -1.22 8.58 -12.79
C THR A 229 -2.06 8.38 -11.52
N TYR A 230 -1.56 7.56 -10.57
CA TYR A 230 -2.23 7.34 -9.29
C TYR A 230 -1.36 7.61 -8.05
N ILE A 231 -0.01 7.70 -8.21
CA ILE A 231 0.94 8.14 -7.17
C ILE A 231 1.70 9.37 -7.72
N PRO A 232 1.13 10.58 -7.64
CA PRO A 232 1.66 11.76 -8.35
C PRO A 232 3.12 12.08 -8.01
N TYR A 233 3.55 11.82 -6.78
CA TYR A 233 4.88 12.18 -6.25
C TYR A 233 5.83 10.98 -6.17
N TYR A 234 5.68 9.98 -7.05
CA TYR A 234 6.62 8.87 -7.20
C TYR A 234 7.78 9.31 -8.07
N GLU A 235 8.98 9.41 -7.52
CA GLU A 235 10.16 9.99 -8.17
C GLU A 235 11.35 9.05 -8.12
N LEU A 236 12.09 8.96 -9.22
CA LEU A 236 13.39 8.29 -9.28
C LEU A 236 14.47 9.26 -8.78
N VAL A 237 15.12 8.96 -7.65
CA VAL A 237 16.18 9.81 -7.07
C VAL A 237 17.58 9.27 -7.33
N LEU A 238 17.72 7.96 -7.50
CA LEU A 238 18.92 7.32 -8.02
C LEU A 238 18.52 6.53 -9.27
N PRO A 239 18.93 6.95 -10.47
CA PRO A 239 18.70 6.20 -11.69
C PRO A 239 19.30 4.79 -11.60
N PRO A 240 18.76 3.81 -12.36
CA PRO A 240 19.36 2.48 -12.42
C PRO A 240 20.82 2.59 -12.81
N THR A 241 21.68 2.04 -11.98
CA THR A 241 23.13 2.08 -12.11
C THR A 241 23.69 0.71 -11.75
N ILE A 242 24.62 0.19 -12.56
CA ILE A 242 25.31 -1.07 -12.26
C ILE A 242 26.69 -0.74 -11.69
N THR A 243 26.99 -1.28 -10.52
CA THR A 243 28.30 -1.17 -9.86
C THR A 243 28.63 -2.53 -9.24
N ASP A 244 29.80 -3.07 -9.55
CA ASP A 244 30.27 -4.37 -9.05
C ASP A 244 29.22 -5.51 -9.22
N ASP A 245 28.63 -5.60 -10.42
CA ASP A 245 27.59 -6.57 -10.77
C ASP A 245 26.29 -6.48 -9.95
N VAL A 246 26.07 -5.35 -9.29
CA VAL A 246 24.84 -5.02 -8.59
C VAL A 246 24.11 -3.88 -9.28
N LEU A 247 22.88 -4.12 -9.70
CA LEU A 247 21.97 -3.06 -10.14
C LEU A 247 21.40 -2.35 -8.91
N VAL A 248 21.54 -1.04 -8.88
CA VAL A 248 21.00 -0.18 -7.81
C VAL A 248 20.10 0.88 -8.40
N LEU A 249 18.94 1.08 -7.81
CA LEU A 249 18.08 2.22 -8.09
C LEU A 249 17.36 2.65 -6.81
N SER A 250 16.97 3.91 -6.73
CA SER A 250 16.24 4.41 -5.57
C SER A 250 15.10 5.32 -5.98
N ILE A 251 13.97 5.12 -5.36
CA ILE A 251 12.77 5.93 -5.54
C ILE A 251 12.46 6.70 -4.26
N LYS A 252 11.79 7.81 -4.44
CA LYS A 252 11.24 8.63 -3.38
C LYS A 252 9.74 8.82 -3.62
N VAL A 253 8.98 8.82 -2.53
CA VAL A 253 7.57 9.15 -2.54
C VAL A 253 7.31 10.25 -1.53
N LYS A 254 6.74 11.35 -1.99
CA LYS A 254 6.21 12.39 -1.11
C LYS A 254 4.72 12.20 -0.90
N GLY A 255 4.23 12.64 0.23
CA GLY A 255 2.81 12.70 0.52
C GLY A 255 2.16 13.94 -0.08
N SER A 256 0.87 13.86 -0.31
CA SER A 256 0.04 14.99 -0.75
C SER A 256 -0.26 16.00 0.37
N GLY A 257 0.12 15.68 1.61
CA GLY A 257 -0.16 16.53 2.77
C GLY A 257 -1.63 16.48 3.23
N ASP A 258 -2.35 15.39 2.95
CA ASP A 258 -3.78 15.27 3.26
C ASP A 258 -4.06 15.19 4.75
N TYR A 259 -3.40 14.29 5.44
CA TYR A 259 -3.50 14.11 6.90
C TYR A 259 -2.20 14.47 7.61
N LEU A 260 -1.10 13.87 7.21
CA LEU A 260 0.24 14.23 7.69
C LEU A 260 0.97 15.07 6.63
N PRO A 261 2.00 15.86 7.02
CA PRO A 261 2.79 16.63 6.05
C PRO A 261 3.44 15.75 4.97
N GLU A 262 3.97 16.38 3.93
CA GLU A 262 4.50 15.73 2.71
C GLU A 262 5.56 14.64 2.95
N TYR A 263 6.26 14.64 4.09
CA TYR A 263 7.20 13.55 4.41
C TYR A 263 6.54 12.18 4.56
N ALA A 264 5.22 12.14 4.77
CA ALA A 264 4.47 10.89 4.99
C ALA A 264 4.09 10.16 3.68
N GLY A 265 5.01 10.07 2.72
CA GLY A 265 4.81 9.37 1.45
C GLY A 265 4.42 7.90 1.59
N ASN A 266 4.74 7.27 2.73
CA ASN A 266 4.30 5.91 3.03
C ASN A 266 2.78 5.77 3.19
N LEU A 267 2.07 6.82 3.64
CA LEU A 267 0.62 6.83 3.68
C LEU A 267 0.06 7.00 2.27
N ASP A 268 0.61 7.95 1.53
CA ASP A 268 0.17 8.23 0.17
C ASP A 268 0.25 7.00 -0.75
N ILE A 269 1.40 6.35 -0.78
CA ILE A 269 1.61 5.26 -1.72
C ILE A 269 0.65 4.10 -1.50
N ILE A 270 0.44 3.68 -0.25
CA ILE A 270 -0.44 2.54 0.03
C ILE A 270 -1.92 2.92 -0.17
N ASN A 271 -2.33 4.13 0.20
CA ASN A 271 -3.69 4.61 0.06
C ASN A 271 -4.05 4.88 -1.41
N CYS A 272 -3.16 5.51 -2.18
CA CYS A 272 -3.34 5.69 -3.62
C CYS A 272 -3.45 4.35 -4.35
N ALA A 273 -2.60 3.37 -4.01
CA ALA A 273 -2.67 2.03 -4.58
C ALA A 273 -4.00 1.33 -4.24
N ALA A 274 -4.47 1.43 -2.99
CA ALA A 274 -5.74 0.86 -2.56
C ALA A 274 -6.94 1.46 -3.31
N ILE A 275 -6.96 2.78 -3.50
CA ILE A 275 -7.98 3.48 -4.29
C ILE A 275 -7.92 3.04 -5.76
N GLU A 276 -6.73 2.94 -6.35
CA GLU A 276 -6.54 2.56 -7.75
C GLU A 276 -7.04 1.13 -8.03
N VAL A 277 -6.78 0.17 -7.14
CA VAL A 277 -7.32 -1.18 -7.25
C VAL A 277 -8.84 -1.20 -7.21
N THR A 278 -9.44 -0.38 -6.35
CA THR A 278 -10.91 -0.32 -6.21
C THR A 278 -11.61 0.18 -7.48
N LYS A 279 -10.95 0.97 -8.32
CA LYS A 279 -11.52 1.39 -9.62
C LYS A 279 -11.88 0.22 -10.52
N GLN A 280 -11.23 -0.94 -10.35
CA GLN A 280 -11.56 -2.14 -11.15
C GLN A 280 -13.00 -2.62 -10.93
N LEU A 281 -13.59 -2.31 -9.77
CA LEU A 281 -14.99 -2.66 -9.49
C LEU A 281 -15.99 -1.88 -10.36
N LEU A 282 -15.60 -0.72 -10.90
CA LEU A 282 -16.45 0.07 -11.81
C LEU A 282 -16.57 -0.57 -13.21
N ASN A 283 -15.61 -1.40 -13.60
CA ASN A 283 -15.54 -1.97 -14.95
C ASN A 283 -16.30 -3.30 -15.08
N ASN A 284 -17.00 -3.72 -14.03
CA ASN A 284 -17.73 -5.00 -13.97
C ASN A 284 -19.26 -4.85 -14.02
N GLU A 285 -19.79 -3.67 -14.39
CA GLU A 285 -21.20 -3.45 -14.67
C GLU A 285 -21.54 -3.57 -16.17
#